data_723db9a1633ee4e1e4eab99fe472d430
#
_entry.id   723db9a1633ee4e1e4eab99fe472d430
#
_cell.length_a   1.000
_cell.length_b   1.000
_cell.length_c   1.000
_cell.angle_alpha   90.00
_cell.angle_beta   90.00
_cell.angle_gamma   90.00
#
_symmetry.space_group_name_H-M   'P 1'
#
loop_
_entity.id
_entity.type
_entity.pdbx_description
1 polymer ?
#
loop_
_entity_poly.entity_id
_entity_poly.type
_entity_poly.pdbx_seq_one_letter_code
_entity_poly.pdbx_strand_id
1 'polypeptide(L)'
;MTGAIMRVEQIRGGVVETVHDVHVAVVDSAGTLVARAGDPELVTFWRSAAKPFQALPLIEDGAAERFGLTSEELALACASHSSEPGQVARVRELLGKIGCSERDLLCGPHPPLSDRVAQDYQTRGVRLTAVYSNCSGKHAGMLALARHRDWPTAFYTRLEHPVQQRCLAEVSRWTEVPAADIRTAVDGCGVVCYGMPLRNMAWAYARLGNVEFGMRNAELAGEVARGTTPTDTFRTPHSALRIVEAMLRHPDLVAGEGRPCTEMMRAHPGRVITKVGAEGVYCALLTQQRLGVALKVTDGHAIASALAMAAVLEELGLRPRPASLIARPSVNTRGETVGELRVNGGLEQ
;
A
#
# COMPACT_ATOMS: atom_id res chain seq x y z
N MET A 1 25.65 9.91 -2.32
CA MET A 1 26.04 10.18 -0.92
C MET A 1 24.89 9.71 -0.04
N THR A 2 25.18 8.84 0.94
CA THR A 2 24.20 8.39 1.93
C THR A 2 24.02 9.49 2.98
N GLY A 3 22.78 9.89 3.25
CA GLY A 3 22.43 10.84 4.32
C GLY A 3 22.55 10.23 5.72
N ALA A 4 22.31 11.04 6.77
CA ALA A 4 22.15 10.52 8.13
C ALA A 4 21.00 9.51 8.16
N ILE A 5 21.22 8.39 8.83
CA ILE A 5 20.23 7.31 8.88
C ILE A 5 19.24 7.58 10.01
N MET A 6 17.93 7.48 9.71
CA MET A 6 16.91 7.46 10.74
C MET A 6 16.95 6.11 11.46
N ARG A 7 16.64 6.08 12.75
CA ARG A 7 16.65 4.87 13.56
C ARG A 7 15.38 4.70 14.34
N VAL A 8 15.00 3.47 14.58
CA VAL A 8 14.00 3.12 15.58
C VAL A 8 14.72 2.29 16.64
N GLU A 9 14.69 2.76 17.88
CA GLU A 9 15.50 2.24 18.97
C GLU A 9 14.61 1.63 20.06
N GLN A 10 14.92 0.39 20.44
CA GLN A 10 14.37 -0.22 21.65
C GLN A 10 15.20 0.24 22.84
N ILE A 11 14.57 0.90 23.80
CA ILE A 11 15.23 1.44 24.98
C ILE A 11 14.70 0.78 26.23
N ARG A 12 15.61 0.42 27.14
CA ARG A 12 15.28 -0.13 28.45
C ARG A 12 16.24 0.47 29.51
N GLY A 13 15.67 1.06 30.57
CA GLY A 13 16.47 1.64 31.66
C GLY A 13 17.50 2.68 31.17
N GLY A 14 17.19 3.40 30.09
CA GLY A 14 18.11 4.39 29.49
C GLY A 14 19.16 3.81 28.55
N VAL A 15 19.21 2.49 28.37
CA VAL A 15 20.14 1.80 27.45
C VAL A 15 19.42 1.44 26.15
N VAL A 16 20.05 1.67 25.01
CA VAL A 16 19.59 1.19 23.70
C VAL A 16 19.93 -0.29 23.58
N GLU A 17 18.89 -1.15 23.57
CA GLU A 17 19.04 -2.61 23.46
C GLU A 17 19.12 -3.07 22.01
N THR A 18 18.30 -2.47 21.11
CA THR A 18 18.30 -2.81 19.68
C THR A 18 18.11 -1.55 18.84
N VAL A 19 18.61 -1.60 17.61
CA VAL A 19 18.52 -0.52 16.63
C VAL A 19 17.99 -1.08 15.31
N HIS A 20 17.00 -0.39 14.74
CA HIS A 20 16.46 -0.66 13.42
C HIS A 20 16.78 0.52 12.51
N ASP A 21 17.69 0.34 11.57
CA ASP A 21 18.07 1.36 10.60
C ASP A 21 16.97 1.53 9.54
N VAL A 22 16.62 2.78 9.22
CA VAL A 22 15.53 3.14 8.31
C VAL A 22 16.05 4.01 7.18
N HIS A 23 15.85 3.55 5.95
CA HIS A 23 16.08 4.32 4.73
C HIS A 23 14.78 4.92 4.24
N VAL A 24 14.80 6.20 3.85
CA VAL A 24 13.61 6.95 3.43
C VAL A 24 13.91 7.71 2.15
N ALA A 25 12.98 7.69 1.21
CA ALA A 25 12.92 8.60 0.08
C ALA A 25 11.59 9.37 0.12
N VAL A 26 11.67 10.69 0.00
CA VAL A 26 10.53 11.60 -0.18
C VAL A 26 10.70 12.29 -1.53
N VAL A 27 9.74 12.09 -2.44
CA VAL A 27 9.84 12.53 -3.83
C VAL A 27 8.59 13.34 -4.19
N ASP A 28 8.74 14.41 -4.96
CA ASP A 28 7.62 15.17 -5.50
C ASP A 28 7.06 14.56 -6.80
N SER A 29 5.99 15.12 -7.33
CA SER A 29 5.34 14.62 -8.54
C SER A 29 6.20 14.79 -9.82
N ALA A 30 7.22 15.67 -9.79
CA ALA A 30 8.18 15.85 -10.88
C ALA A 30 9.36 14.85 -10.83
N GLY A 31 9.44 14.04 -9.76
CA GLY A 31 10.51 13.07 -9.56
C GLY A 31 11.73 13.63 -8.79
N THR A 32 11.60 14.83 -8.23
CA THR A 32 12.66 15.45 -7.42
C THR A 32 12.69 14.81 -6.04
N LEU A 33 13.86 14.35 -5.61
CA LEU A 33 14.09 13.91 -4.23
C LEU A 33 14.13 15.16 -3.34
N VAL A 34 13.09 15.37 -2.52
CA VAL A 34 12.94 16.57 -1.67
C VAL A 34 13.42 16.35 -0.24
N ALA A 35 13.44 15.12 0.22
CA ALA A 35 14.02 14.76 1.52
C ALA A 35 14.38 13.27 1.55
N ARG A 36 15.29 12.89 2.44
CA ARG A 36 15.73 11.51 2.61
C ARG A 36 16.20 11.22 4.03
N ALA A 37 16.36 9.93 4.35
CA ALA A 37 17.22 9.44 5.40
C ALA A 37 17.94 8.19 4.88
N GLY A 38 19.22 8.04 5.16
CA GLY A 38 20.05 6.95 4.65
C GLY A 38 20.15 6.95 3.12
N ASP A 39 19.87 5.80 2.49
CA ASP A 39 20.04 5.59 1.05
C ASP A 39 18.69 5.50 0.32
N PRO A 40 18.29 6.53 -0.45
CA PRO A 40 17.06 6.52 -1.24
C PRO A 40 17.14 5.60 -2.47
N GLU A 41 18.35 5.21 -2.88
CA GLU A 41 18.58 4.30 -4.01
C GLU A 41 18.64 2.83 -3.57
N LEU A 42 18.40 2.54 -2.28
CA LEU A 42 18.35 1.17 -1.77
C LEU A 42 17.32 0.35 -2.56
N VAL A 43 17.78 -0.69 -3.23
CA VAL A 43 16.91 -1.62 -3.96
C VAL A 43 16.27 -2.61 -2.99
N THR A 44 14.94 -2.66 -3.00
CA THR A 44 14.17 -3.62 -2.20
C THR A 44 12.90 -4.03 -2.93
N PHE A 45 12.22 -5.09 -2.47
CA PHE A 45 10.92 -5.47 -3.01
C PHE A 45 9.80 -4.60 -2.43
N TRP A 46 8.95 -4.07 -3.31
CA TRP A 46 7.83 -3.21 -2.94
C TRP A 46 6.75 -3.92 -2.12
N ARG A 47 6.62 -5.21 -2.35
CA ARG A 47 5.68 -6.09 -1.66
C ARG A 47 4.24 -5.54 -1.71
N SER A 48 3.49 -5.67 -0.63
CA SER A 48 2.09 -5.21 -0.57
C SER A 48 1.90 -3.69 -0.74
N ALA A 49 2.95 -2.87 -0.70
CA ALA A 49 2.84 -1.45 -1.03
C ALA A 49 2.64 -1.19 -2.54
N ALA A 50 2.85 -2.18 -3.41
CA ALA A 50 2.54 -2.09 -4.84
C ALA A 50 1.03 -2.27 -5.17
N LYS A 51 0.21 -2.70 -4.22
CA LYS A 51 -1.21 -3.07 -4.50
C LYS A 51 -2.06 -1.97 -5.11
N PRO A 52 -1.94 -0.67 -4.74
CA PRO A 52 -2.68 0.39 -5.43
C PRO A 52 -2.42 0.41 -6.94
N PHE A 53 -1.18 0.16 -7.36
CA PHE A 53 -0.78 0.11 -8.77
C PHE A 53 -1.26 -1.17 -9.45
N GLN A 54 -1.28 -2.30 -8.75
CA GLN A 54 -1.84 -3.55 -9.25
C GLN A 54 -3.37 -3.50 -9.43
N ALA A 55 -4.05 -2.56 -8.76
CA ALA A 55 -5.49 -2.36 -8.88
C ALA A 55 -5.88 -1.40 -10.03
N LEU A 56 -4.98 -0.56 -10.54
CA LEU A 56 -5.27 0.39 -11.63
C LEU A 56 -5.82 -0.30 -12.89
N PRO A 57 -5.32 -1.45 -13.34
CA PRO A 57 -5.86 -2.15 -14.50
C PRO A 57 -7.34 -2.53 -14.37
N LEU A 58 -7.89 -2.68 -13.15
CA LEU A 58 -9.32 -2.93 -12.96
C LEU A 58 -10.19 -1.83 -13.55
N ILE A 59 -9.72 -0.60 -13.48
CA ILE A 59 -10.43 0.59 -13.97
C ILE A 59 -10.03 0.88 -15.41
N GLU A 60 -8.73 0.90 -15.69
CA GLU A 60 -8.21 1.26 -17.02
C GLU A 60 -8.66 0.31 -18.12
N ASP A 61 -8.74 -0.99 -17.82
CA ASP A 61 -9.15 -2.00 -18.78
C ASP A 61 -10.69 -2.20 -18.78
N GLY A 62 -11.45 -1.53 -17.88
CA GLY A 62 -12.93 -1.55 -17.86
C GLY A 62 -13.56 -2.67 -17.02
N ALA A 63 -12.77 -3.44 -16.26
CA ALA A 63 -13.32 -4.51 -15.41
C ALA A 63 -14.21 -3.95 -14.28
N ALA A 64 -13.82 -2.81 -13.72
CA ALA A 64 -14.58 -2.15 -12.65
C ALA A 64 -15.98 -1.75 -13.11
N GLU A 65 -16.12 -1.21 -14.32
CA GLU A 65 -17.39 -0.83 -14.95
C GLU A 65 -18.22 -2.06 -15.29
N ARG A 66 -17.59 -3.05 -15.94
CA ARG A 66 -18.29 -4.29 -16.38
C ARG A 66 -18.96 -5.02 -15.22
N PHE A 67 -18.29 -5.11 -14.07
CA PHE A 67 -18.79 -5.84 -12.91
C PHE A 67 -19.44 -4.95 -11.85
N GLY A 68 -19.53 -3.63 -12.08
CA GLY A 68 -20.10 -2.68 -11.13
C GLY A 68 -19.33 -2.65 -9.79
N LEU A 69 -17.99 -2.61 -9.86
CA LEU A 69 -17.15 -2.59 -8.64
C LEU A 69 -17.33 -1.27 -7.88
N THR A 70 -17.63 -1.39 -6.60
CA THR A 70 -17.81 -0.26 -5.69
C THR A 70 -16.45 0.31 -5.23
N SER A 71 -16.46 1.51 -4.62
CA SER A 71 -15.25 2.09 -4.01
C SER A 71 -14.70 1.22 -2.87
N GLU A 72 -15.55 0.49 -2.16
CA GLU A 72 -15.18 -0.46 -1.12
C GLU A 72 -14.41 -1.66 -1.68
N GLU A 73 -14.87 -2.21 -2.81
CA GLU A 73 -14.21 -3.32 -3.49
C GLU A 73 -12.88 -2.89 -4.13
N LEU A 74 -12.79 -1.66 -4.63
CA LEU A 74 -11.52 -1.08 -5.10
C LEU A 74 -10.53 -0.88 -3.95
N ALA A 75 -10.98 -0.37 -2.79
CA ALA A 75 -10.15 -0.27 -1.59
C ALA A 75 -9.65 -1.65 -1.14
N LEU A 76 -10.52 -2.65 -1.20
CA LEU A 76 -10.20 -4.03 -0.83
C LEU A 76 -9.20 -4.67 -1.82
N ALA A 77 -9.26 -4.33 -3.11
CA ALA A 77 -8.25 -4.75 -4.08
C ALA A 77 -6.84 -4.19 -3.76
N CYS A 78 -6.77 -3.04 -3.08
CA CYS A 78 -5.51 -2.44 -2.58
C CYS A 78 -5.10 -2.95 -1.19
N ALA A 79 -5.91 -3.79 -0.54
CA ALA A 79 -5.80 -4.11 0.88
C ALA A 79 -4.69 -5.11 1.24
N SER A 80 -4.19 -4.96 2.46
CA SER A 80 -3.63 -6.05 3.26
C SER A 80 -4.50 -6.19 4.50
N HIS A 81 -5.71 -6.72 4.29
CA HIS A 81 -6.76 -6.70 5.29
C HIS A 81 -6.51 -7.66 6.48
N SER A 82 -7.20 -7.44 7.56
CA SER A 82 -7.08 -8.22 8.81
C SER A 82 -8.05 -9.39 8.89
N SER A 83 -8.73 -9.72 7.79
CA SER A 83 -9.75 -10.77 7.72
C SER A 83 -10.93 -10.55 8.66
N GLU A 84 -11.26 -9.28 8.95
CA GLU A 84 -12.47 -8.94 9.70
C GLU A 84 -13.71 -9.47 8.97
N PRO A 85 -14.79 -9.83 9.69
CA PRO A 85 -15.97 -10.42 9.06
C PRO A 85 -16.53 -9.60 7.88
N GLY A 86 -16.54 -8.27 7.99
CA GLY A 86 -16.98 -7.37 6.92
C GLY A 86 -16.04 -7.38 5.71
N GLN A 87 -14.73 -7.48 5.91
CA GLN A 87 -13.75 -7.58 4.83
C GLN A 87 -13.89 -8.90 4.08
N VAL A 88 -14.02 -10.01 4.81
CA VAL A 88 -14.23 -11.36 4.24
C VAL A 88 -15.54 -11.45 3.45
N ALA A 89 -16.63 -10.88 3.99
CA ALA A 89 -17.94 -10.86 3.31
C ALA A 89 -17.84 -10.13 1.96
N ARG A 90 -17.19 -8.96 1.93
CA ARG A 90 -17.01 -8.19 0.69
C ARG A 90 -16.14 -8.88 -0.35
N VAL A 91 -15.10 -9.63 0.06
CA VAL A 91 -14.34 -10.46 -0.89
C VAL A 91 -15.23 -11.52 -1.52
N ARG A 92 -16.12 -12.16 -0.74
CA ARG A 92 -17.10 -13.14 -1.25
C ARG A 92 -18.11 -12.51 -2.21
N GLU A 93 -18.60 -11.32 -1.88
CA GLU A 93 -19.50 -10.54 -2.75
C GLU A 93 -18.82 -10.21 -4.08
N LEU A 94 -17.58 -9.71 -4.04
CA LEU A 94 -16.79 -9.43 -5.24
C LEU A 94 -16.59 -10.69 -6.09
N LEU A 95 -16.21 -11.81 -5.49
CA LEU A 95 -16.08 -13.08 -6.19
C LEU A 95 -17.39 -13.50 -6.86
N GLY A 96 -18.52 -13.37 -6.16
CA GLY A 96 -19.86 -13.67 -6.71
C GLY A 96 -20.19 -12.78 -7.92
N LYS A 97 -19.91 -11.47 -7.88
CA LYS A 97 -20.13 -10.53 -8.99
C LYS A 97 -19.41 -10.93 -10.27
N ILE A 98 -18.19 -11.46 -10.14
CA ILE A 98 -17.37 -11.84 -11.30
C ILE A 98 -17.55 -13.30 -11.73
N GLY A 99 -18.49 -14.04 -11.10
CA GLY A 99 -18.73 -15.46 -11.39
C GLY A 99 -17.61 -16.38 -10.95
N CYS A 100 -16.90 -16.02 -9.88
CA CYS A 100 -15.87 -16.81 -9.22
C CYS A 100 -16.27 -17.22 -7.79
N SER A 101 -15.47 -18.07 -7.18
CA SER A 101 -15.65 -18.57 -5.82
C SER A 101 -14.32 -18.55 -5.05
N GLU A 102 -14.36 -18.89 -3.76
CA GLU A 102 -13.14 -19.01 -2.95
C GLU A 102 -12.13 -20.04 -3.51
N ARG A 103 -12.61 -21.03 -4.27
CA ARG A 103 -11.76 -22.09 -4.88
C ARG A 103 -10.87 -21.54 -5.98
N ASP A 104 -11.23 -20.39 -6.57
CA ASP A 104 -10.49 -19.74 -7.64
C ASP A 104 -9.34 -18.88 -7.08
N LEU A 105 -9.35 -18.59 -5.76
CA LEU A 105 -8.29 -17.84 -5.10
C LEU A 105 -7.03 -18.70 -4.95
N LEU A 106 -5.92 -18.26 -5.55
CA LEU A 106 -4.62 -18.93 -5.48
C LEU A 106 -3.70 -18.38 -4.37
N CYS A 107 -4.21 -17.53 -3.47
CA CYS A 107 -3.52 -17.18 -2.22
C CYS A 107 -3.80 -18.25 -1.16
N GLY A 108 -2.76 -18.62 -0.39
CA GLY A 108 -2.93 -19.53 0.74
C GLY A 108 -3.64 -18.86 1.92
N PRO A 109 -4.32 -19.62 2.78
CA PRO A 109 -4.82 -19.12 4.06
C PRO A 109 -3.66 -18.81 5.00
N HIS A 110 -3.85 -17.82 5.86
CA HIS A 110 -2.97 -17.55 7.00
C HIS A 110 -3.78 -16.94 8.15
N PRO A 111 -3.27 -16.94 9.39
CA PRO A 111 -3.94 -16.25 10.50
C PRO A 111 -4.16 -14.77 10.19
N PRO A 112 -5.29 -14.17 10.63
CA PRO A 112 -5.52 -12.74 10.51
C PRO A 112 -4.33 -11.91 11.02
N LEU A 113 -4.07 -10.76 10.35
CA LEU A 113 -3.00 -9.84 10.75
C LEU A 113 -3.33 -9.02 12.02
N SER A 114 -4.57 -9.11 12.50
CA SER A 114 -5.02 -8.57 13.78
C SER A 114 -5.07 -9.70 14.81
N ASP A 115 -4.29 -9.58 15.88
CA ASP A 115 -4.28 -10.56 16.97
C ASP A 115 -5.68 -10.77 17.56
N ARG A 116 -6.45 -9.70 17.71
CA ARG A 116 -7.85 -9.74 18.18
C ARG A 116 -8.72 -10.63 17.29
N VAL A 117 -8.62 -10.47 15.98
CA VAL A 117 -9.42 -11.26 15.01
C VAL A 117 -8.91 -12.70 14.95
N ALA A 118 -7.60 -12.91 15.03
CA ALA A 118 -6.99 -14.23 15.04
C ALA A 118 -7.45 -15.04 16.27
N GLN A 119 -7.46 -14.41 17.44
CA GLN A 119 -7.91 -15.02 18.70
C GLN A 119 -9.42 -15.33 18.66
N ASP A 120 -10.26 -14.43 18.15
CA ASP A 120 -11.71 -14.66 17.97
C ASP A 120 -11.96 -15.89 17.09
N TYR A 121 -11.29 -15.95 15.93
CA TYR A 121 -11.45 -17.08 15.01
C TYR A 121 -10.94 -18.39 15.58
N GLN A 122 -9.84 -18.37 16.33
CA GLN A 122 -9.32 -19.54 17.03
C GLN A 122 -10.32 -20.04 18.08
N THR A 123 -10.85 -19.12 18.90
CA THR A 123 -11.83 -19.46 19.95
C THR A 123 -13.12 -20.05 19.36
N ARG A 124 -13.56 -19.57 18.22
CA ARG A 124 -14.75 -20.03 17.51
C ARG A 124 -14.52 -21.25 16.61
N GLY A 125 -13.29 -21.75 16.52
CA GLY A 125 -12.95 -22.87 15.66
C GLY A 125 -13.15 -22.60 14.16
N VAL A 126 -12.97 -21.35 13.70
CA VAL A 126 -13.16 -20.97 12.29
C VAL A 126 -12.08 -21.63 11.44
N ARG A 127 -12.49 -22.43 10.46
CA ARG A 127 -11.56 -22.98 9.46
C ARG A 127 -11.17 -21.90 8.47
N LEU A 128 -9.90 -21.49 8.49
CA LEU A 128 -9.37 -20.50 7.57
C LEU A 128 -9.18 -21.11 6.18
N THR A 129 -9.74 -20.44 5.16
CA THR A 129 -9.59 -20.73 3.73
C THR A 129 -8.87 -19.58 3.02
N ALA A 130 -8.66 -19.66 1.71
CA ALA A 130 -7.98 -18.63 0.93
C ALA A 130 -8.62 -17.22 1.05
N VAL A 131 -9.93 -17.13 1.31
CA VAL A 131 -10.61 -15.84 1.49
C VAL A 131 -10.13 -15.07 2.73
N TYR A 132 -9.60 -15.78 3.74
CA TYR A 132 -9.00 -15.17 4.93
C TYR A 132 -7.56 -14.70 4.73
N SER A 133 -6.96 -14.92 3.56
CA SER A 133 -5.68 -14.30 3.23
C SER A 133 -5.82 -12.78 3.18
N ASN A 134 -4.86 -12.05 3.77
CA ASN A 134 -4.82 -10.58 3.71
C ASN A 134 -4.77 -10.03 2.27
N CYS A 135 -4.45 -10.88 1.31
CA CYS A 135 -4.35 -10.55 -0.11
C CYS A 135 -5.58 -10.97 -0.92
N SER A 136 -6.60 -11.59 -0.30
CA SER A 136 -7.74 -12.17 -1.04
C SER A 136 -8.50 -11.12 -1.87
N GLY A 137 -8.62 -9.88 -1.38
CA GLY A 137 -9.20 -8.77 -2.13
C GLY A 137 -8.42 -8.44 -3.41
N LYS A 138 -7.08 -8.36 -3.33
CA LYS A 138 -6.22 -8.20 -4.52
C LYS A 138 -6.39 -9.36 -5.50
N HIS A 139 -6.42 -10.59 -4.99
CA HIS A 139 -6.60 -11.78 -5.83
C HIS A 139 -7.98 -11.79 -6.52
N ALA A 140 -9.05 -11.39 -5.81
CA ALA A 140 -10.37 -11.22 -6.40
C ALA A 140 -10.37 -10.14 -7.50
N GLY A 141 -9.65 -9.03 -7.29
CA GLY A 141 -9.43 -8.03 -8.34
C GLY A 141 -8.70 -8.58 -9.56
N MET A 142 -7.64 -9.36 -9.38
CA MET A 142 -6.91 -10.00 -10.49
C MET A 142 -7.79 -11.00 -11.25
N LEU A 143 -8.65 -11.75 -10.56
CA LEU A 143 -9.66 -12.61 -11.19
C LEU A 143 -10.70 -11.79 -11.96
N ALA A 144 -11.14 -10.62 -11.43
CA ALA A 144 -12.03 -9.72 -12.14
C ALA A 144 -11.42 -9.25 -13.46
N LEU A 145 -10.15 -8.86 -13.45
CA LEU A 145 -9.42 -8.48 -14.67
C LEU A 145 -9.33 -9.64 -15.66
N ALA A 146 -8.97 -10.85 -15.20
CA ALA A 146 -8.91 -12.04 -16.04
C ALA A 146 -10.26 -12.34 -16.68
N ARG A 147 -11.36 -12.34 -15.91
CA ARG A 147 -12.74 -12.55 -16.39
C ARG A 147 -13.21 -11.49 -17.38
N HIS A 148 -12.80 -10.23 -17.16
CA HIS A 148 -13.14 -9.14 -18.07
C HIS A 148 -12.46 -9.28 -19.43
N ARG A 149 -11.19 -9.70 -19.43
CA ARG A 149 -10.36 -9.80 -20.62
C ARG A 149 -10.43 -11.17 -21.29
N ASP A 150 -11.29 -12.05 -20.82
CA ASP A 150 -11.40 -13.45 -21.26
C ASP A 150 -10.07 -14.22 -21.18
N TRP A 151 -9.21 -13.86 -20.21
CA TRP A 151 -7.99 -14.58 -19.88
C TRP A 151 -8.29 -15.77 -18.96
N PRO A 152 -7.46 -16.84 -19.00
CA PRO A 152 -7.62 -17.94 -18.07
C PRO A 152 -7.60 -17.47 -16.61
N THR A 153 -8.46 -18.05 -15.76
CA THR A 153 -8.38 -17.83 -14.31
C THR A 153 -7.40 -18.79 -13.62
N ALA A 154 -6.97 -19.85 -14.31
CA ALA A 154 -5.94 -20.74 -13.82
C ALA A 154 -4.56 -20.07 -13.90
N PHE A 155 -3.72 -20.29 -12.87
CA PHE A 155 -2.34 -19.83 -12.83
C PHE A 155 -2.14 -18.31 -12.98
N TYR A 156 -3.18 -17.49 -12.72
CA TYR A 156 -3.09 -16.02 -12.83
C TYR A 156 -2.02 -15.38 -11.95
N THR A 157 -1.40 -16.12 -11.07
CA THR A 157 -0.32 -15.67 -10.19
C THR A 157 1.08 -15.78 -10.84
N ARG A 158 1.22 -16.53 -11.92
CA ARG A 158 2.51 -16.76 -12.60
C ARG A 158 2.93 -15.54 -13.43
N LEU A 159 4.22 -15.24 -13.46
CA LEU A 159 4.77 -14.07 -14.18
C LEU A 159 4.34 -14.03 -15.65
N GLU A 160 4.30 -15.17 -16.33
CA GLU A 160 3.95 -15.27 -17.76
C GLU A 160 2.46 -15.06 -18.02
N HIS A 161 1.63 -15.09 -16.98
CA HIS A 161 0.19 -14.92 -17.14
C HIS A 161 -0.16 -13.47 -17.52
N PRO A 162 -1.12 -13.24 -18.46
CA PRO A 162 -1.48 -11.89 -18.93
C PRO A 162 -1.82 -10.90 -17.79
N VAL A 163 -2.46 -11.35 -16.72
CA VAL A 163 -2.74 -10.51 -15.53
C VAL A 163 -1.46 -9.97 -14.91
N GLN A 164 -0.44 -10.81 -14.71
CA GLN A 164 0.82 -10.37 -14.09
C GLN A 164 1.65 -9.52 -15.06
N GLN A 165 1.62 -9.82 -16.36
CA GLN A 165 2.24 -8.98 -17.39
C GLN A 165 1.58 -7.58 -17.42
N ARG A 166 0.26 -7.51 -17.33
CA ARG A 166 -0.47 -6.24 -17.27
C ARG A 166 -0.13 -5.45 -16.00
N CYS A 167 -0.02 -6.13 -14.84
CA CYS A 167 0.42 -5.50 -13.60
C CYS A 167 1.89 -5.03 -13.67
N LEU A 168 2.79 -5.80 -14.28
CA LEU A 168 4.19 -5.41 -14.46
C LEU A 168 4.31 -4.17 -15.37
N ALA A 169 3.57 -4.14 -16.46
CA ALA A 169 3.52 -2.98 -17.36
C ALA A 169 3.04 -1.72 -16.62
N GLU A 170 2.02 -1.87 -15.75
CA GLU A 170 1.51 -0.79 -14.94
C GLU A 170 2.54 -0.29 -13.92
N VAL A 171 3.19 -1.20 -13.20
CA VAL A 171 4.28 -0.86 -12.27
C VAL A 171 5.41 -0.14 -13.00
N SER A 172 5.84 -0.64 -14.16
CA SER A 172 6.88 0.01 -14.98
C SER A 172 6.50 1.44 -15.36
N ARG A 173 5.27 1.64 -15.85
CA ARG A 173 4.73 2.95 -16.24
C ARG A 173 4.73 3.96 -15.10
N TRP A 174 4.36 3.54 -13.89
CA TRP A 174 4.25 4.43 -12.74
C TRP A 174 5.58 4.73 -12.06
N THR A 175 6.51 3.81 -12.09
CA THR A 175 7.82 3.93 -11.44
C THR A 175 8.90 4.48 -12.38
N GLU A 176 8.63 4.57 -13.68
CA GLU A 176 9.61 4.92 -14.74
C GLU A 176 10.82 3.97 -14.75
N VAL A 177 10.68 2.78 -14.19
CA VAL A 177 11.67 1.71 -14.29
C VAL A 177 11.28 0.82 -15.47
N PRO A 178 12.11 0.63 -16.48
CA PRO A 178 11.82 -0.30 -17.56
C PRO A 178 11.46 -1.68 -17.04
N ALA A 179 10.45 -2.32 -17.62
CA ALA A 179 9.96 -3.61 -17.13
C ALA A 179 11.07 -4.69 -17.07
N ALA A 180 12.06 -4.61 -17.97
CA ALA A 180 13.21 -5.51 -17.99
C ALA A 180 14.19 -5.30 -16.81
N ASP A 181 14.20 -4.09 -16.22
CA ASP A 181 15.08 -3.73 -15.12
C ASP A 181 14.40 -3.94 -13.74
N ILE A 182 13.08 -4.14 -13.72
CA ILE A 182 12.34 -4.47 -12.51
C ILE A 182 12.68 -5.90 -12.08
N ARG A 183 13.27 -6.06 -10.92
CA ARG A 183 13.50 -7.39 -10.34
C ARG A 183 12.17 -8.02 -9.95
N THR A 184 11.90 -9.24 -10.40
CA THR A 184 10.68 -9.96 -10.05
C THR A 184 10.99 -11.16 -9.17
N ALA A 185 10.09 -11.46 -8.25
CA ALA A 185 10.11 -12.65 -7.41
C ALA A 185 8.66 -13.06 -7.06
N VAL A 186 8.50 -14.20 -6.41
CA VAL A 186 7.19 -14.65 -5.93
C VAL A 186 6.95 -14.09 -4.53
N ASP A 187 5.82 -13.39 -4.33
CA ASP A 187 5.39 -12.89 -3.02
C ASP A 187 4.80 -14.02 -2.16
N GLY A 188 4.67 -13.79 -0.85
CA GLY A 188 4.08 -14.75 0.09
C GLY A 188 2.67 -15.21 -0.26
N CYS A 189 1.90 -14.44 -1.02
CA CYS A 189 0.58 -14.83 -1.53
C CYS A 189 0.62 -15.51 -2.92
N GLY A 190 1.80 -15.78 -3.48
CA GLY A 190 1.98 -16.49 -4.73
C GLY A 190 1.99 -15.62 -6.00
N VAL A 191 1.67 -14.32 -5.94
CA VAL A 191 1.76 -13.42 -7.10
C VAL A 191 3.17 -12.83 -7.25
N VAL A 192 3.40 -12.15 -8.37
CA VAL A 192 4.65 -11.44 -8.64
C VAL A 192 4.81 -10.25 -7.69
N CYS A 193 5.99 -10.09 -7.10
CA CYS A 193 6.42 -8.86 -6.43
C CYS A 193 7.57 -8.20 -7.19
N TYR A 194 7.74 -6.89 -7.00
CA TYR A 194 8.57 -6.02 -7.81
C TYR A 194 9.67 -5.38 -6.96
N GLY A 195 10.93 -5.49 -7.41
CA GLY A 195 12.11 -4.92 -6.74
C GLY A 195 12.71 -3.77 -7.54
N MET A 196 12.93 -2.64 -6.86
CA MET A 196 13.46 -1.41 -7.44
C MET A 196 13.97 -0.47 -6.34
N PRO A 197 14.62 0.67 -6.68
CA PRO A 197 15.02 1.68 -5.69
C PRO A 197 13.82 2.29 -4.94
N LEU A 198 14.01 2.64 -3.67
CA LEU A 198 12.99 3.32 -2.85
C LEU A 198 12.50 4.61 -3.50
N ARG A 199 13.41 5.39 -4.11
CA ARG A 199 13.09 6.62 -4.82
C ARG A 199 12.00 6.42 -5.88
N ASN A 200 12.07 5.36 -6.67
CA ASN A 200 11.07 5.07 -7.70
C ASN A 200 9.71 4.69 -7.11
N MET A 201 9.71 3.96 -5.98
CA MET A 201 8.48 3.66 -5.24
C MET A 201 7.82 4.93 -4.70
N ALA A 202 8.61 5.85 -4.11
CA ALA A 202 8.13 7.14 -3.62
C ALA A 202 7.57 7.99 -4.77
N TRP A 203 8.30 8.08 -5.89
CA TRP A 203 7.85 8.83 -7.06
C TRP A 203 6.52 8.31 -7.62
N ALA A 204 6.36 7.00 -7.73
CA ALA A 204 5.09 6.42 -8.16
C ALA A 204 3.92 6.88 -7.24
N TYR A 205 4.12 6.90 -5.93
CA TYR A 205 3.13 7.40 -4.99
C TYR A 205 2.85 8.90 -5.17
N ALA A 206 3.88 9.74 -5.38
CA ALA A 206 3.69 11.17 -5.67
C ALA A 206 2.83 11.39 -6.92
N ARG A 207 3.06 10.59 -7.97
CA ARG A 207 2.30 10.64 -9.23
C ARG A 207 0.83 10.26 -9.06
N LEU A 208 0.49 9.34 -8.15
CA LEU A 208 -0.92 9.06 -7.80
C LEU A 208 -1.64 10.31 -7.29
N GLY A 209 -0.94 11.23 -6.62
CA GLY A 209 -1.47 12.49 -6.09
C GLY A 209 -1.49 13.66 -7.07
N ASN A 210 -0.97 13.49 -8.28
CA ASN A 210 -0.96 14.56 -9.28
C ASN A 210 -2.34 14.82 -9.92
N VAL A 211 -3.39 14.22 -9.36
CA VAL A 211 -4.79 14.53 -9.70
C VAL A 211 -5.18 15.80 -8.96
N GLU A 212 -5.76 16.75 -9.65
CA GLU A 212 -6.37 17.92 -9.00
C GLU A 212 -7.59 17.47 -8.19
N PHE A 213 -7.37 17.25 -6.90
CA PHE A 213 -8.46 17.04 -5.95
C PHE A 213 -9.29 18.33 -5.89
N GLY A 214 -10.42 18.37 -6.60
CA GLY A 214 -11.36 19.48 -6.56
C GLY A 214 -11.81 20.07 -7.89
N MET A 215 -11.20 19.76 -9.03
CA MET A 215 -11.77 20.15 -10.31
C MET A 215 -12.98 19.26 -10.65
N ARG A 216 -14.16 19.82 -10.54
CA ARG A 216 -15.43 19.20 -10.93
C ARG A 216 -15.37 18.77 -12.41
N ASN A 217 -15.96 17.61 -12.70
CA ASN A 217 -16.09 16.98 -14.02
C ASN A 217 -16.50 17.93 -15.19
N ALA A 218 -16.91 19.16 -14.93
CA ALA A 218 -17.34 20.15 -15.91
C ALA A 218 -16.20 20.82 -16.69
N GLU A 219 -14.99 20.94 -16.11
CA GLU A 219 -13.86 21.61 -16.79
C GLU A 219 -13.10 20.66 -17.71
N LEU A 220 -12.97 19.37 -17.33
CA LEU A 220 -12.38 18.33 -18.19
C LEU A 220 -13.18 18.12 -19.49
N ALA A 221 -14.51 18.22 -19.44
CA ALA A 221 -15.38 18.14 -20.62
C ALA A 221 -15.21 19.35 -21.55
N GLY A 222 -14.87 20.52 -21.01
CA GLY A 222 -14.66 21.76 -21.77
C GLY A 222 -13.32 21.85 -22.50
N GLU A 223 -12.26 21.18 -22.01
CA GLU A 223 -10.95 21.18 -22.65
C GLU A 223 -10.83 20.17 -23.79
N VAL A 224 -11.47 19.00 -23.66
CA VAL A 224 -11.56 18.00 -24.74
C VAL A 224 -12.30 18.60 -25.97
N ALA A 225 -13.25 19.50 -25.73
CA ALA A 225 -14.00 20.17 -26.81
C ALA A 225 -13.18 21.29 -27.53
N ARG A 226 -12.06 21.75 -26.98
CA ARG A 226 -11.26 22.86 -27.54
C ARG A 226 -10.00 22.45 -28.30
N GLY A 227 -9.71 21.16 -28.46
CA GLY A 227 -8.67 20.64 -29.35
C GLY A 227 -7.24 21.11 -29.09
N THR A 228 -6.92 21.56 -27.88
CA THR A 228 -5.54 21.90 -27.50
C THR A 228 -4.77 20.65 -27.10
N THR A 229 -3.80 20.26 -27.92
CA THR A 229 -2.82 19.21 -27.61
C THR A 229 -1.89 19.71 -26.49
N PRO A 230 -1.89 19.11 -25.29
CA PRO A 230 -0.93 19.47 -24.26
C PRO A 230 0.43 18.85 -24.57
N THR A 231 1.47 19.66 -24.46
CA THR A 231 2.86 19.20 -24.37
C THR A 231 3.03 18.33 -23.14
N ASP A 232 3.48 17.13 -23.36
CA ASP A 232 4.08 16.05 -22.55
C ASP A 232 4.18 16.23 -21.02
N THR A 233 3.08 16.53 -20.35
CA THR A 233 2.95 16.38 -18.90
C THR A 233 2.13 15.13 -18.63
N PHE A 234 2.71 14.17 -17.88
CA PHE A 234 2.02 12.98 -17.43
C PHE A 234 0.71 13.40 -16.71
N ARG A 235 -0.42 13.29 -17.40
CA ARG A 235 -1.73 13.45 -16.78
C ARG A 235 -2.05 12.21 -16.00
N THR A 236 -2.31 12.36 -14.72
CA THR A 236 -2.72 11.25 -13.85
C THR A 236 -4.07 10.73 -14.34
N PRO A 237 -4.17 9.43 -14.72
CA PRO A 237 -5.42 8.87 -15.23
C PRO A 237 -6.55 8.93 -14.20
N HIS A 238 -7.81 8.99 -14.67
CA HIS A 238 -9.01 8.90 -13.82
C HIS A 238 -9.01 7.64 -12.92
N SER A 239 -8.35 6.57 -13.36
CA SER A 239 -8.13 5.35 -12.58
C SER A 239 -7.42 5.59 -11.25
N ALA A 240 -6.37 6.43 -11.27
CA ALA A 240 -5.61 6.75 -10.07
C ALA A 240 -6.46 7.55 -9.06
N LEU A 241 -7.26 8.51 -9.54
CA LEU A 241 -8.19 9.24 -8.68
C LEU A 241 -9.14 8.29 -7.96
N ARG A 242 -9.78 7.37 -8.68
CA ARG A 242 -10.72 6.39 -8.10
C ARG A 242 -10.04 5.48 -7.07
N ILE A 243 -8.82 5.05 -7.31
CA ILE A 243 -8.05 4.23 -6.33
C ILE A 243 -7.73 5.05 -5.08
N VAL A 244 -7.22 6.27 -5.24
CA VAL A 244 -6.90 7.15 -4.11
C VAL A 244 -8.16 7.47 -3.29
N GLU A 245 -9.25 7.85 -3.94
CA GLU A 245 -10.54 8.11 -3.27
C GLU A 245 -11.08 6.88 -2.55
N ALA A 246 -10.99 5.69 -3.15
CA ALA A 246 -11.42 4.44 -2.52
C ALA A 246 -10.63 4.18 -1.23
N MET A 247 -9.31 4.33 -1.27
CA MET A 247 -8.46 4.15 -0.08
C MET A 247 -8.73 5.20 1.01
N LEU A 248 -8.95 6.47 0.63
CA LEU A 248 -9.26 7.56 1.56
C LEU A 248 -10.62 7.38 2.24
N ARG A 249 -11.62 6.89 1.51
CA ARG A 249 -12.98 6.67 2.03
C ARG A 249 -13.10 5.42 2.91
N HIS A 250 -12.26 4.42 2.65
CA HIS A 250 -12.39 3.10 3.27
C HIS A 250 -11.05 2.60 3.88
N PRO A 251 -10.42 3.38 4.80
CA PRO A 251 -9.14 2.99 5.41
C PRO A 251 -9.22 1.66 6.16
N ASP A 252 -10.38 1.33 6.74
CA ASP A 252 -10.63 0.06 7.44
C ASP A 252 -10.57 -1.14 6.49
N LEU A 253 -11.03 -0.97 5.25
CA LEU A 253 -10.98 -2.03 4.24
C LEU A 253 -9.56 -2.22 3.72
N VAL A 254 -8.73 -1.16 3.70
CA VAL A 254 -7.33 -1.24 3.27
C VAL A 254 -6.47 -2.05 4.23
N ALA A 255 -6.71 -1.96 5.55
CA ALA A 255 -5.91 -2.65 6.55
C ALA A 255 -6.74 -3.34 7.65
N GLY A 256 -7.64 -2.62 8.33
CA GLY A 256 -8.45 -3.11 9.44
C GLY A 256 -8.34 -2.22 10.67
N GLU A 257 -9.17 -2.49 11.66
CA GLU A 257 -9.23 -1.72 12.90
C GLU A 257 -7.92 -1.81 13.70
N GLY A 258 -7.44 -0.66 14.20
CA GLY A 258 -6.20 -0.57 14.98
C GLY A 258 -4.91 -0.83 14.18
N ARG A 259 -5.00 -1.00 12.85
CA ARG A 259 -3.82 -1.19 12.00
C ARG A 259 -3.19 0.16 11.65
N PRO A 260 -1.84 0.27 11.61
CA PRO A 260 -1.15 1.54 11.37
C PRO A 260 -1.60 2.31 10.13
N CYS A 261 -1.90 1.62 9.00
CA CYS A 261 -2.44 2.29 7.81
C CYS A 261 -3.78 2.97 8.11
N THR A 262 -4.69 2.26 8.78
CA THR A 262 -6.02 2.78 9.17
C THR A 262 -5.88 3.97 10.11
N GLU A 263 -5.03 3.85 11.14
CA GLU A 263 -4.79 4.92 12.12
C GLU A 263 -4.25 6.20 11.48
N MET A 264 -3.24 6.10 10.61
CA MET A 264 -2.67 7.26 9.92
C MET A 264 -3.67 7.93 8.98
N MET A 265 -4.42 7.13 8.19
CA MET A 265 -5.43 7.67 7.26
C MET A 265 -6.61 8.30 8.00
N ARG A 266 -7.06 7.72 9.12
CA ARG A 266 -8.14 8.27 9.97
C ARG A 266 -7.73 9.54 10.70
N ALA A 267 -6.46 9.62 11.16
CA ALA A 267 -5.94 10.82 11.81
C ALA A 267 -5.85 12.03 10.86
N HIS A 268 -5.73 11.79 9.56
CA HIS A 268 -5.55 12.81 8.54
C HIS A 268 -6.50 12.61 7.35
N PRO A 269 -7.83 12.72 7.54
CA PRO A 269 -8.82 12.41 6.52
C PRO A 269 -8.61 13.23 5.24
N GLY A 270 -8.60 12.56 4.09
CA GLY A 270 -8.41 13.19 2.79
C GLY A 270 -6.98 13.67 2.49
N ARG A 271 -6.06 13.63 3.46
CA ARG A 271 -4.72 14.21 3.34
C ARG A 271 -3.61 13.20 3.08
N VAL A 272 -3.85 11.93 3.39
CA VAL A 272 -2.83 10.89 3.21
C VAL A 272 -3.47 9.54 2.89
N ILE A 273 -2.87 8.81 1.97
CA ILE A 273 -3.01 7.35 1.88
C ILE A 273 -1.71 6.70 2.31
N THR A 274 -1.81 5.61 3.04
CA THR A 274 -0.64 4.84 3.46
C THR A 274 -0.84 3.37 3.12
N LYS A 275 0.26 2.70 2.75
CA LYS A 275 0.21 1.28 2.46
C LYS A 275 1.47 0.56 2.96
N VAL A 276 1.26 -0.33 3.91
CA VAL A 276 2.33 -1.19 4.42
C VAL A 276 2.70 -2.26 3.38
N GLY A 277 4.00 -2.48 3.21
CA GLY A 277 4.58 -3.68 2.59
C GLY A 277 4.97 -4.71 3.65
N ALA A 278 5.45 -5.87 3.22
CA ALA A 278 6.12 -6.81 4.11
C ALA A 278 7.60 -6.41 4.27
N GLU A 279 8.30 -7.04 5.22
CA GLU A 279 9.74 -6.87 5.44
C GLU A 279 10.14 -5.40 5.68
N GLY A 280 9.36 -4.67 6.48
CA GLY A 280 9.68 -3.30 6.87
C GLY A 280 9.54 -2.24 5.75
N VAL A 281 8.88 -2.55 4.64
CA VAL A 281 8.56 -1.57 3.59
C VAL A 281 7.27 -0.84 3.95
N TYR A 282 7.24 0.47 3.73
CA TYR A 282 6.05 1.28 3.89
C TYR A 282 6.04 2.43 2.87
N CYS A 283 4.90 2.73 2.28
CA CYS A 283 4.73 3.85 1.36
C CYS A 283 3.55 4.72 1.76
N ALA A 284 3.61 6.01 1.37
CA ALA A 284 2.54 6.96 1.56
C ALA A 284 2.47 7.97 0.40
N LEU A 285 1.27 8.52 0.19
CA LEU A 285 1.03 9.72 -0.61
C LEU A 285 0.46 10.80 0.30
N LEU A 286 1.08 11.97 0.33
CA LEU A 286 0.52 13.20 0.90
C LEU A 286 -0.22 13.94 -0.22
N THR A 287 -1.54 13.91 -0.18
CA THR A 287 -2.40 14.34 -1.30
C THR A 287 -2.27 15.83 -1.63
N GLN A 288 -2.23 16.69 -0.60
CA GLN A 288 -2.15 18.15 -0.76
C GLN A 288 -0.77 18.62 -1.21
N GLN A 289 0.29 18.02 -0.65
CA GLN A 289 1.67 18.34 -0.99
C GLN A 289 2.14 17.67 -2.28
N ARG A 290 1.40 16.65 -2.76
CA ARG A 290 1.77 15.80 -3.90
C ARG A 290 3.13 15.14 -3.69
N LEU A 291 3.40 14.73 -2.45
CA LEU A 291 4.63 14.05 -2.06
C LEU A 291 4.37 12.55 -1.91
N GLY A 292 5.25 11.76 -2.48
CA GLY A 292 5.32 10.33 -2.23
C GLY A 292 6.44 10.00 -1.26
N VAL A 293 6.18 9.08 -0.38
CA VAL A 293 7.14 8.56 0.59
C VAL A 293 7.29 7.06 0.39
N ALA A 294 8.52 6.58 0.39
CA ALA A 294 8.82 5.17 0.54
C ALA A 294 9.92 4.99 1.58
N LEU A 295 9.75 4.03 2.48
CA LEU A 295 10.77 3.68 3.44
C LEU A 295 11.01 2.16 3.52
N LYS A 296 12.20 1.81 3.99
CA LYS A 296 12.62 0.44 4.28
C LYS A 296 13.36 0.39 5.61
N VAL A 297 12.85 -0.41 6.52
CA VAL A 297 13.60 -0.82 7.72
C VAL A 297 14.50 -1.99 7.33
N THR A 298 15.81 -1.87 7.55
CA THR A 298 16.82 -2.79 7.00
C THR A 298 16.55 -4.25 7.38
N ASP A 299 16.26 -4.51 8.65
CA ASP A 299 15.99 -5.85 9.18
C ASP A 299 14.55 -6.35 9.00
N GLY A 300 13.66 -5.52 8.41
CA GLY A 300 12.28 -5.91 8.14
C GLY A 300 11.30 -5.70 9.30
N HIS A 301 11.71 -5.09 10.41
CA HIS A 301 10.88 -4.96 11.61
C HIS A 301 9.60 -4.15 11.36
N ALA A 302 8.45 -4.80 11.47
CA ALA A 302 7.15 -4.24 11.05
C ALA A 302 6.69 -3.05 11.91
N ILE A 303 6.85 -3.13 13.24
CA ILE A 303 6.45 -2.05 14.14
C ILE A 303 7.35 -0.83 13.93
N ALA A 304 8.67 -1.05 13.77
CA ALA A 304 9.60 0.02 13.48
C ALA A 304 9.23 0.78 12.19
N SER A 305 8.80 0.06 11.13
CA SER A 305 8.38 0.70 9.88
C SER A 305 7.13 1.58 10.06
N ALA A 306 6.20 1.19 10.92
CA ALA A 306 4.99 1.98 11.20
C ALA A 306 5.32 3.24 12.01
N LEU A 307 6.18 3.12 13.05
CA LEU A 307 6.63 4.26 13.84
C LEU A 307 7.43 5.25 12.99
N ALA A 308 8.36 4.75 12.16
CA ALA A 308 9.14 5.57 11.25
C ALA A 308 8.25 6.30 10.23
N MET A 309 7.27 5.62 9.61
CA MET A 309 6.35 6.27 8.67
C MET A 309 5.55 7.37 9.36
N ALA A 310 5.02 7.13 10.55
CA ALA A 310 4.28 8.16 11.29
C ALA A 310 5.16 9.36 11.66
N ALA A 311 6.44 9.14 11.98
CA ALA A 311 7.41 10.22 12.25
C ALA A 311 7.70 11.03 10.98
N VAL A 312 7.96 10.37 9.86
CA VAL A 312 8.18 11.03 8.56
C VAL A 312 6.96 11.88 8.15
N LEU A 313 5.75 11.35 8.28
CA LEU A 313 4.53 12.10 7.97
C LEU A 313 4.36 13.33 8.86
N GLU A 314 4.72 13.25 10.16
CA GLU A 314 4.68 14.40 11.05
C GLU A 314 5.71 15.48 10.67
N GLU A 315 6.94 15.10 10.29
CA GLU A 315 7.95 16.03 9.79
C GLU A 315 7.50 16.72 8.48
N LEU A 316 6.75 16.00 7.65
CA LEU A 316 6.13 16.54 6.43
C LEU A 316 4.82 17.32 6.68
N GLY A 317 4.49 17.63 7.93
CA GLY A 317 3.40 18.52 8.30
C GLY A 317 2.05 17.85 8.56
N LEU A 318 1.99 16.52 8.65
CA LEU A 318 0.78 15.80 9.07
C LEU A 318 0.78 15.60 10.60
N ARG A 319 0.23 16.57 11.31
CA ARG A 319 0.15 16.61 12.79
C ARG A 319 -1.29 16.60 13.26
N PRO A 320 -1.60 16.03 14.47
CA PRO A 320 -0.69 15.27 15.33
C PRO A 320 -0.45 13.85 14.82
N ARG A 321 0.65 13.22 15.27
CA ARG A 321 0.89 11.78 15.06
C ARG A 321 -0.14 10.97 15.85
N PRO A 322 -0.72 9.87 15.33
CA PRO A 322 -1.58 8.98 16.12
C PRO A 322 -0.87 8.51 17.39
N ALA A 323 -1.56 8.56 18.53
CA ALA A 323 -0.95 8.24 19.82
C ALA A 323 -0.33 6.83 19.88
N SER A 324 -0.96 5.85 19.21
CA SER A 324 -0.46 4.48 19.07
C SER A 324 0.85 4.35 18.26
N LEU A 325 1.23 5.42 17.52
CA LEU A 325 2.39 5.47 16.63
C LEU A 325 3.46 6.48 17.05
N ILE A 326 3.38 7.03 18.26
CA ILE A 326 4.43 7.89 18.84
C ILE A 326 5.60 7.03 19.32
N ALA A 327 5.29 6.04 20.14
CA ALA A 327 6.21 5.04 20.64
C ALA A 327 5.44 3.75 20.97
N ARG A 328 6.15 2.63 21.02
CA ARG A 328 5.56 1.35 21.44
C ARG A 328 6.12 0.94 22.79
N PRO A 329 5.33 0.92 23.87
CA PRO A 329 5.80 0.48 25.17
C PRO A 329 6.17 -1.01 25.14
N SER A 330 7.25 -1.38 25.78
CA SER A 330 7.62 -2.76 26.09
C SER A 330 7.12 -3.07 27.49
N VAL A 331 6.32 -4.13 27.60
CA VAL A 331 5.76 -4.57 28.87
C VAL A 331 6.35 -5.90 29.30
N ASN A 332 6.56 -6.08 30.60
CA ASN A 332 6.98 -7.35 31.17
C ASN A 332 5.77 -8.30 31.34
N THR A 333 6.01 -9.49 31.86
CA THR A 333 4.97 -10.52 32.10
C THR A 333 3.94 -10.11 33.17
N ARG A 334 4.20 -9.04 33.94
CA ARG A 334 3.26 -8.47 34.90
C ARG A 334 2.46 -7.30 34.33
N GLY A 335 2.68 -6.92 33.06
CA GLY A 335 2.02 -5.79 32.41
C GLY A 335 2.65 -4.43 32.74
N GLU A 336 3.82 -4.39 33.41
CA GLU A 336 4.53 -3.14 33.74
C GLU A 336 5.34 -2.67 32.53
N THR A 337 5.30 -1.35 32.23
CA THR A 337 6.17 -0.77 31.19
C THR A 337 7.61 -0.75 31.67
N VAL A 338 8.50 -1.41 30.94
CA VAL A 338 9.92 -1.57 31.25
C VAL A 338 10.85 -0.97 30.20
N GLY A 339 10.28 -0.44 29.12
CA GLY A 339 11.01 0.20 28.03
C GLY A 339 10.07 0.67 26.93
N GLU A 340 10.64 1.18 25.86
CA GLU A 340 9.88 1.62 24.69
C GLU A 340 10.68 1.46 23.40
N LEU A 341 9.95 1.26 22.29
CA LEU A 341 10.48 1.37 20.94
C LEU A 341 10.10 2.76 20.40
N ARG A 342 11.07 3.60 20.03
CA ARG A 342 10.84 4.97 19.55
C ARG A 342 11.74 5.35 18.39
N VAL A 343 11.33 6.38 17.65
CA VAL A 343 12.11 6.93 16.53
C VAL A 343 13.19 7.89 17.06
N ASN A 344 14.38 7.78 16.51
CA ASN A 344 15.51 8.67 16.72
C ASN A 344 16.08 9.10 15.35
N GLY A 345 16.36 10.41 15.19
CA GLY A 345 16.75 11.02 13.91
C GLY A 345 15.55 11.46 13.10
N GLY A 346 15.80 12.02 11.91
CA GLY A 346 14.80 12.61 11.05
C GLY A 346 15.24 12.67 9.58
N LEU A 347 14.52 13.46 8.79
CA LEU A 347 14.79 13.67 7.36
C LEU A 347 15.86 14.75 7.15
N GLU A 348 16.71 14.52 6.14
CA GLU A 348 17.57 15.55 5.53
C GLU A 348 16.86 16.09 4.27
N GLN A 349 16.90 17.40 4.09
CA GLN A 349 16.37 18.09 2.90
C GLN A 349 17.43 18.24 1.82
#